data_4c5f7cb5cceb0afa161e891d399e5634
#
_entry.id   4c5f7cb5cceb0afa161e891d399e5634
#
_cell.length_a   1.000
_cell.length_b   1.000
_cell.length_c   1.000
_cell.angle_alpha   90.00
_cell.angle_beta   90.00
_cell.angle_gamma   90.00
#
_symmetry.space_group_name_H-M   'P 1'
#
loop_
_entity.id
_entity.type
_entity.pdbx_description
1 polymer ?
#
loop_
_entity_poly.entity_id
_entity_poly.type
_entity_poly.pdbx_seq_one_letter_code
_entity_poly.pdbx_strand_id
1 'polypeptide(L)'
;MNNKLKHCYDQIHQILGKDIEPYESVELVERYRQYWRPTGKIRVILLAESHVFTSDDDRKIKIPQLPNLPGYETQYAKFVYCIGYGERLLTGNPSHPKRDGTPQFWKIFYSCDNLIQDKNDFHPILSRTKYEQRVENKIKLLLRLQRNGIWLVDSSIVALYKNRDKPNNNIISLVIRKSWDCYIHNVVAEANPDYVICVGKTVANVLKRDIEKLVGKRCTVLSQPNAHLLSEEHMANFRQYSRICR
;
A
#
# COMPACT_ATOMS: atom_id res chain seq x y z
N MET A 1 19.80 10.92 1.18
CA MET A 1 18.82 10.39 0.23
C MET A 1 19.29 9.05 -0.28
N ASN A 2 18.43 8.11 -0.46
CA ASN A 2 18.77 6.69 -0.47
C ASN A 2 19.36 6.23 -1.82
N ASN A 3 20.71 6.21 -1.95
CA ASN A 3 21.40 5.73 -3.16
C ASN A 3 20.91 4.33 -3.61
N LYS A 4 20.49 3.48 -2.66
CA LYS A 4 19.97 2.13 -2.97
C LYS A 4 18.63 2.18 -3.70
N LEU A 5 17.70 3.09 -3.31
CA LEU A 5 16.41 3.25 -3.97
C LEU A 5 16.60 3.74 -5.42
N LYS A 6 17.46 4.75 -5.62
CA LYS A 6 17.77 5.26 -6.95
C LYS A 6 18.43 4.20 -7.84
N HIS A 7 19.40 3.48 -7.32
CA HIS A 7 20.03 2.38 -8.05
C HIS A 7 19.03 1.29 -8.45
N CYS A 8 18.14 0.92 -7.53
CA CYS A 8 17.06 -0.05 -7.82
C CYS A 8 16.13 0.47 -8.93
N TYR A 9 15.74 1.74 -8.85
CA TYR A 9 14.92 2.38 -9.88
C TYR A 9 15.60 2.34 -11.26
N ASP A 10 16.89 2.67 -11.35
CA ASP A 10 17.62 2.68 -12.62
C ASP A 10 17.69 1.28 -13.26
N GLN A 11 17.81 0.22 -12.46
CA GLN A 11 17.74 -1.15 -12.96
C GLN A 11 16.34 -1.53 -13.46
N ILE A 12 15.29 -1.08 -12.77
CA ILE A 12 13.90 -1.35 -13.19
C ILE A 12 13.55 -0.51 -14.43
N HIS A 13 14.10 0.71 -14.55
CA HIS A 13 13.94 1.54 -15.74
C HIS A 13 14.47 0.84 -17.01
N GLN A 14 15.53 0.03 -16.90
CA GLN A 14 16.00 -0.78 -18.03
C GLN A 14 14.99 -1.87 -18.46
N ILE A 15 14.11 -2.31 -17.54
CA ILE A 15 13.07 -3.32 -17.83
C ILE A 15 11.82 -2.67 -18.41
N LEU A 16 11.36 -1.56 -17.83
CA LEU A 16 10.08 -0.92 -18.16
C LEU A 16 10.22 0.19 -19.22
N GLY A 17 11.42 0.74 -19.41
CA GLY A 17 11.67 1.85 -20.34
C GLY A 17 10.81 3.07 -20.00
N LYS A 18 10.18 3.65 -21.04
CA LYS A 18 9.34 4.86 -20.94
C LYS A 18 8.02 4.66 -20.17
N ASP A 19 7.67 3.42 -19.84
CA ASP A 19 6.42 3.11 -19.12
C ASP A 19 6.59 3.16 -17.60
N ILE A 20 7.80 3.38 -17.12
CA ILE A 20 8.08 3.59 -15.71
C ILE A 20 7.55 4.96 -15.25
N GLU A 21 7.12 5.05 -14.00
CA GLU A 21 6.76 6.33 -13.38
C GLU A 21 8.01 7.18 -13.08
N PRO A 22 7.85 8.52 -12.92
CA PRO A 22 8.96 9.39 -12.53
C PRO A 22 9.60 8.96 -11.22
N TYR A 23 10.93 9.06 -11.11
CA TYR A 23 11.67 8.70 -9.89
C TYR A 23 11.19 9.47 -8.66
N GLU A 24 10.85 10.73 -8.82
CA GLU A 24 10.32 11.57 -7.74
C GLU A 24 8.96 11.07 -7.21
N SER A 25 8.19 10.35 -8.03
CA SER A 25 6.97 9.67 -7.57
C SER A 25 7.30 8.47 -6.68
N VAL A 26 8.34 7.71 -7.04
CA VAL A 26 8.85 6.59 -6.23
C VAL A 26 9.38 7.11 -4.88
N GLU A 27 10.14 8.20 -4.88
CA GLU A 27 10.61 8.82 -3.64
C GLU A 27 9.46 9.32 -2.76
N LEU A 28 8.45 9.93 -3.37
CA LEU A 28 7.27 10.40 -2.64
C LEU A 28 6.51 9.25 -1.98
N VAL A 29 6.31 8.15 -2.70
CA VAL A 29 5.69 6.93 -2.18
C VAL A 29 6.52 6.35 -1.03
N GLU A 30 7.86 6.33 -1.17
CA GLU A 30 8.76 5.90 -0.09
C GLU A 30 8.65 6.79 1.13
N ARG A 31 8.58 8.12 0.99
CA ARG A 31 8.36 9.03 2.12
C ARG A 31 7.05 8.77 2.84
N TYR A 32 5.94 8.56 2.11
CA TYR A 32 4.66 8.15 2.69
C TYR A 32 4.77 6.84 3.45
N ARG A 33 5.45 5.84 2.89
CA ARG A 33 5.66 4.53 3.53
C ARG A 33 6.48 4.66 4.82
N GLN A 34 7.54 5.46 4.81
CA GLN A 34 8.37 5.71 5.99
C GLN A 34 7.62 6.52 7.06
N TYR A 35 6.78 7.49 6.67
CA TYR A 35 5.96 8.24 7.61
C TYR A 35 5.04 7.32 8.43
N TRP A 36 4.43 6.32 7.80
CA TRP A 36 3.54 5.36 8.45
C TRP A 36 4.24 4.11 8.98
N ARG A 37 5.56 4.07 8.92
CA ARG A 37 6.31 2.98 9.54
C ARG A 37 6.10 3.00 11.06
N PRO A 38 5.79 1.86 11.70
CA PRO A 38 5.77 1.73 13.15
C PRO A 38 7.10 2.16 13.77
N THR A 39 7.04 2.97 14.83
CA THR A 39 8.24 3.40 15.58
C THR A 39 8.74 2.32 16.55
N GLY A 40 7.88 1.39 16.94
CA GLY A 40 8.20 0.24 17.77
C GLY A 40 8.37 -1.04 16.95
N LYS A 41 8.12 -2.18 17.60
CA LYS A 41 8.17 -3.50 16.97
C LYS A 41 7.19 -3.60 15.80
N ILE A 42 7.68 -4.01 14.65
CA ILE A 42 6.83 -4.34 13.50
C ILE A 42 6.35 -5.78 13.69
N ARG A 43 5.04 -5.93 13.91
CA ARG A 43 4.42 -7.24 14.12
C ARG A 43 4.03 -7.87 12.80
N VAL A 44 3.37 -7.12 11.92
CA VAL A 44 2.85 -7.63 10.66
C VAL A 44 3.23 -6.71 9.52
N ILE A 45 3.86 -7.27 8.48
CA ILE A 45 3.99 -6.60 7.19
C ILE A 45 2.88 -7.10 6.26
N LEU A 46 2.12 -6.16 5.70
CA LEU A 46 1.26 -6.38 4.55
C LEU A 46 2.10 -6.15 3.31
N LEU A 47 2.57 -7.22 2.66
CA LEU A 47 3.40 -7.12 1.46
C LEU A 47 2.50 -7.13 0.24
N ALA A 48 2.22 -5.95 -0.31
CA ALA A 48 1.36 -5.74 -1.46
C ALA A 48 2.13 -5.74 -2.79
N GLU A 49 1.43 -5.70 -3.91
CA GLU A 49 2.03 -5.76 -5.24
C GLU A 49 2.74 -4.45 -5.59
N SER A 50 1.99 -3.35 -5.69
CA SER A 50 2.49 -2.00 -5.98
C SER A 50 1.43 -0.94 -5.69
N HIS A 51 1.87 0.30 -5.57
CA HIS A 51 1.01 1.48 -5.65
C HIS A 51 0.54 1.75 -7.09
N VAL A 52 -0.28 2.79 -7.28
CA VAL A 52 -0.81 3.21 -8.59
C VAL A 52 0.10 4.28 -9.19
N PHE A 53 0.31 4.22 -10.50
CA PHE A 53 1.14 5.17 -11.25
C PHE A 53 0.79 6.62 -10.93
N THR A 54 1.77 7.38 -10.45
CA THR A 54 1.66 8.79 -10.11
C THR A 54 2.50 9.62 -11.10
N SER A 55 1.84 10.42 -11.93
CA SER A 55 2.49 11.27 -12.92
C SER A 55 3.09 12.53 -12.31
N ASP A 56 3.90 13.27 -13.10
CA ASP A 56 4.39 14.59 -12.71
C ASP A 56 3.23 15.58 -12.44
N ASP A 57 2.15 15.50 -13.21
CA ASP A 57 0.98 16.36 -13.01
C ASP A 57 0.23 15.99 -11.73
N ASP A 58 0.12 14.71 -11.41
CA ASP A 58 -0.43 14.27 -10.13
C ASP A 58 0.36 14.87 -8.95
N ARG A 59 1.71 14.85 -9.01
CA ARG A 59 2.58 15.38 -7.94
C ARG A 59 2.51 16.90 -7.77
N LYS A 60 2.08 17.66 -8.78
CA LYS A 60 1.83 19.10 -8.65
C LYS A 60 0.65 19.43 -7.74
N ILE A 61 -0.27 18.46 -7.55
CA ILE A 61 -1.43 18.62 -6.69
C ILE A 61 -0.96 18.67 -5.24
N LYS A 62 -1.42 19.70 -4.50
CA LYS A 62 -1.09 19.87 -3.09
C LYS A 62 -2.20 19.33 -2.20
N ILE A 63 -1.82 18.71 -1.11
CA ILE A 63 -2.70 18.30 -0.02
C ILE A 63 -2.56 19.31 1.11
N PRO A 64 -3.66 19.72 1.74
CA PRO A 64 -3.58 20.63 2.88
C PRO A 64 -2.79 20.00 4.03
N GLN A 65 -2.07 20.83 4.79
CA GLN A 65 -1.44 20.39 6.03
C GLN A 65 -2.51 19.85 6.99
N LEU A 66 -2.33 18.61 7.44
CA LEU A 66 -3.26 17.98 8.38
C LEU A 66 -2.80 18.27 9.82
N PRO A 67 -3.61 18.96 10.64
CA PRO A 67 -3.19 19.45 11.97
C PRO A 67 -2.69 18.36 12.91
N ASN A 68 -3.25 17.16 12.78
CA ASN A 68 -2.94 16.01 13.66
C ASN A 68 -1.83 15.10 13.10
N LEU A 69 -1.20 15.49 11.98
CA LEU A 69 -0.16 14.72 11.30
C LEU A 69 1.06 15.61 11.01
N PRO A 70 1.85 15.98 12.03
CA PRO A 70 3.03 16.80 11.84
C PRO A 70 4.05 16.09 10.92
N GLY A 71 4.61 16.83 9.96
CA GLY A 71 5.56 16.28 9.00
C GLY A 71 4.98 15.35 7.92
N TYR A 72 3.64 15.24 7.86
CA TYR A 72 2.99 14.50 6.79
C TYR A 72 3.18 15.20 5.44
N GLU A 73 3.37 14.41 4.38
CA GLU A 73 3.60 14.90 3.02
C GLU A 73 2.43 15.75 2.51
N THR A 74 2.74 16.83 1.82
CA THR A 74 1.76 17.74 1.21
C THR A 74 1.66 17.59 -0.31
N GLN A 75 2.43 16.68 -0.91
CA GLN A 75 2.32 16.33 -2.32
C GLN A 75 1.41 15.10 -2.50
N TYR A 76 0.59 15.12 -3.55
CA TYR A 76 -0.29 14.00 -3.86
C TYR A 76 0.45 12.83 -4.50
N ALA A 77 0.11 11.63 -4.05
CA ALA A 77 0.49 10.38 -4.68
C ALA A 77 -0.71 9.42 -4.74
N LYS A 78 -0.80 8.62 -5.78
CA LYS A 78 -1.82 7.55 -5.91
C LYS A 78 -1.42 6.32 -5.10
N PHE A 79 -1.31 6.51 -3.80
CA PHE A 79 -0.89 5.51 -2.83
C PHE A 79 -1.83 5.53 -1.62
N VAL A 80 -2.15 4.35 -1.07
CA VAL A 80 -3.13 4.25 0.01
C VAL A 80 -2.72 5.01 1.27
N TYR A 81 -1.44 5.20 1.51
CA TYR A 81 -0.93 6.02 2.61
C TYR A 81 -1.01 7.54 2.35
N CYS A 82 -1.26 7.96 1.12
CA CYS A 82 -1.66 9.33 0.81
C CYS A 82 -3.16 9.47 1.06
N ILE A 83 -3.55 10.10 2.17
CA ILE A 83 -4.97 10.26 2.56
C ILE A 83 -5.75 11.05 1.50
N GLY A 84 -5.08 11.92 0.73
CA GLY A 84 -5.67 12.61 -0.41
C GLY A 84 -6.10 11.66 -1.53
N TYR A 85 -5.52 10.48 -1.64
CA TYR A 85 -5.87 9.51 -2.65
C TYR A 85 -7.21 8.83 -2.32
N GLY A 86 -8.21 9.11 -3.15
CA GLY A 86 -9.59 8.63 -2.94
C GLY A 86 -10.42 9.48 -1.98
N GLU A 87 -9.87 10.56 -1.47
CA GLU A 87 -10.58 11.55 -0.67
C GLU A 87 -10.31 12.96 -1.23
N ARG A 88 -11.31 13.82 -1.13
CA ARG A 88 -11.21 15.19 -1.68
C ARG A 88 -10.42 16.16 -0.78
N LEU A 89 -9.29 15.73 -0.27
CA LEU A 89 -8.37 16.61 0.50
C LEU A 89 -7.55 17.54 -0.39
N LEU A 90 -8.00 17.75 -1.63
CA LEU A 90 -7.27 18.53 -2.60
C LEU A 90 -7.87 19.94 -2.66
N THR A 91 -7.07 20.92 -2.31
CA THR A 91 -7.44 22.33 -2.47
C THR A 91 -7.38 22.72 -3.95
N GLY A 92 -8.48 23.20 -4.48
CA GLY A 92 -8.50 23.96 -5.73
C GLY A 92 -8.60 23.18 -7.04
N ASN A 93 -8.79 21.84 -7.04
CA ASN A 93 -9.02 21.12 -8.29
C ASN A 93 -10.37 20.37 -8.28
N PRO A 94 -11.43 20.91 -8.93
CA PRO A 94 -12.73 20.26 -9.04
C PRO A 94 -12.74 19.05 -10.00
N SER A 95 -11.67 18.84 -10.78
CA SER A 95 -11.62 17.84 -11.85
C SER A 95 -11.12 16.46 -11.40
N HIS A 96 -10.85 16.25 -10.10
CA HIS A 96 -10.46 14.92 -9.64
C HIS A 96 -11.60 13.92 -9.83
N PRO A 97 -11.33 12.77 -10.48
CA PRO A 97 -12.36 11.77 -10.72
C PRO A 97 -12.99 11.33 -9.39
N LYS A 98 -14.31 11.27 -9.35
CA LYS A 98 -15.11 10.86 -8.16
C LYS A 98 -14.80 9.46 -7.65
N ARG A 99 -13.93 8.70 -8.35
CA ARG A 99 -13.61 7.28 -8.08
C ARG A 99 -12.12 7.00 -7.90
N ASP A 100 -11.30 8.02 -7.72
CA ASP A 100 -9.89 7.81 -7.38
C ASP A 100 -9.76 7.26 -5.97
N GLY A 101 -8.85 6.32 -5.81
CA GLY A 101 -8.53 5.71 -4.54
C GLY A 101 -8.66 4.20 -4.53
N THR A 102 -8.32 3.63 -3.40
CA THR A 102 -8.33 2.20 -3.16
C THR A 102 -9.29 1.81 -2.03
N PRO A 103 -10.63 2.02 -2.19
CA PRO A 103 -11.59 1.78 -1.11
C PRO A 103 -11.54 0.33 -0.61
N GLN A 104 -11.18 -0.61 -1.49
CA GLN A 104 -11.03 -2.01 -1.11
C GLN A 104 -9.80 -2.24 -0.24
N PHE A 105 -8.70 -1.49 -0.47
CA PHE A 105 -7.50 -1.60 0.37
C PHE A 105 -7.75 -1.03 1.77
N TRP A 106 -8.57 0.00 1.89
CA TRP A 106 -9.03 0.51 3.18
C TRP A 106 -9.80 -0.53 3.98
N LYS A 107 -10.51 -1.46 3.34
CA LYS A 107 -11.15 -2.59 4.03
C LYS A 107 -10.11 -3.55 4.63
N ILE A 108 -8.98 -3.80 3.95
CA ILE A 108 -7.87 -4.57 4.52
C ILE A 108 -7.34 -3.87 5.78
N PHE A 109 -7.00 -2.58 5.69
CA PHE A 109 -6.54 -1.82 6.85
C PHE A 109 -7.54 -1.85 8.00
N TYR A 110 -8.81 -1.65 7.70
CA TYR A 110 -9.87 -1.71 8.72
C TYR A 110 -9.96 -3.09 9.36
N SER A 111 -9.84 -4.16 8.58
CA SER A 111 -9.83 -5.54 9.07
C SER A 111 -8.62 -5.84 9.97
N CYS A 112 -7.47 -5.25 9.70
CA CYS A 112 -6.29 -5.42 10.55
C CYS A 112 -6.44 -4.85 11.96
N ASP A 113 -7.39 -3.92 12.16
CA ASP A 113 -7.59 -3.23 13.44
C ASP A 113 -8.94 -3.59 14.13
N ASN A 114 -9.90 -4.16 13.38
CA ASN A 114 -11.24 -4.41 13.86
C ASN A 114 -11.68 -5.87 13.66
N LEU A 115 -12.60 -6.35 14.51
CA LEU A 115 -13.32 -7.59 14.25
C LEU A 115 -14.29 -7.36 13.08
N ILE A 116 -14.29 -8.32 12.15
CA ILE A 116 -15.15 -8.25 10.97
C ILE A 116 -16.20 -9.36 11.06
N GLN A 117 -17.45 -8.97 11.20
CA GLN A 117 -18.61 -9.85 11.22
C GLN A 117 -19.31 -9.83 9.87
N ASP A 118 -19.64 -8.64 9.37
CA ASP A 118 -20.34 -8.45 8.10
C ASP A 118 -19.85 -7.21 7.32
N LYS A 119 -20.41 -6.99 6.13
CA LYS A 119 -20.05 -5.89 5.23
C LYS A 119 -20.33 -4.48 5.78
N ASN A 120 -21.22 -4.34 6.77
CA ASN A 120 -21.59 -3.05 7.34
C ASN A 120 -20.51 -2.53 8.29
N ASP A 121 -19.66 -3.41 8.80
CA ASP A 121 -18.53 -3.02 9.67
C ASP A 121 -17.59 -2.02 8.99
N PHE A 122 -17.52 -2.04 7.65
CA PHE A 122 -16.70 -1.09 6.88
C PHE A 122 -17.33 0.30 6.71
N HIS A 123 -18.56 0.51 7.17
CA HIS A 123 -19.27 1.78 7.01
C HIS A 123 -18.43 3.00 7.41
N PRO A 124 -17.68 3.00 8.54
CA PRO A 124 -16.93 4.16 9.00
C PRO A 124 -15.90 4.70 8.00
N ILE A 125 -15.41 3.86 7.07
CA ILE A 125 -14.36 4.21 6.10
C ILE A 125 -14.86 4.29 4.65
N LEU A 126 -16.15 4.11 4.41
CA LEU A 126 -16.74 4.10 3.08
C LEU A 126 -17.55 5.38 2.79
N SER A 127 -17.90 5.57 1.52
CA SER A 127 -18.57 6.78 1.01
C SER A 127 -19.94 7.11 1.63
N ARG A 128 -20.56 6.17 2.34
CA ARG A 128 -21.81 6.40 3.09
C ARG A 128 -21.59 7.25 4.34
N THR A 129 -20.39 7.28 4.89
CA THR A 129 -20.02 8.14 6.02
C THR A 129 -19.73 9.54 5.49
N LYS A 130 -20.14 10.58 6.23
CA LYS A 130 -19.86 11.97 5.90
C LYS A 130 -18.35 12.16 5.71
N TYR A 131 -17.98 13.01 4.77
CA TYR A 131 -16.61 13.18 4.31
C TYR A 131 -15.61 13.44 5.45
N GLU A 132 -15.88 14.45 6.28
CA GLU A 132 -14.98 14.86 7.37
C GLU A 132 -14.79 13.71 8.38
N GLN A 133 -15.87 13.05 8.76
CA GLN A 133 -15.85 11.92 9.68
C GLN A 133 -15.10 10.72 9.07
N ARG A 134 -15.27 10.47 7.79
CA ARG A 134 -14.58 9.39 7.09
C ARG A 134 -13.07 9.61 7.01
N VAL A 135 -12.65 10.84 6.72
CA VAL A 135 -11.23 11.22 6.71
C VAL A 135 -10.63 11.06 8.10
N GLU A 136 -11.31 11.57 9.13
CA GLU A 136 -10.88 11.41 10.52
C GLU A 136 -10.77 9.94 10.93
N ASN A 137 -11.75 9.11 10.57
CA ASN A 137 -11.73 7.69 10.84
C ASN A 137 -10.54 6.99 10.17
N LYS A 138 -10.20 7.36 8.93
CA LYS A 138 -9.03 6.84 8.22
C LYS A 138 -7.71 7.25 8.87
N ILE A 139 -7.58 8.51 9.30
CA ILE A 139 -6.41 8.98 10.04
C ILE A 139 -6.25 8.21 11.35
N LYS A 140 -7.31 8.12 12.15
CA LYS A 140 -7.31 7.35 13.39
C LYS A 140 -6.94 5.87 13.16
N LEU A 141 -7.44 5.28 12.08
CA LEU A 141 -7.12 3.90 11.71
C LEU A 141 -5.61 3.76 11.41
N LEU A 142 -5.03 4.61 10.58
CA LEU A 142 -3.60 4.54 10.26
C LEU A 142 -2.72 4.73 11.50
N LEU A 143 -3.07 5.66 12.40
CA LEU A 143 -2.38 5.84 13.67
C LEU A 143 -2.46 4.61 14.59
N ARG A 144 -3.59 3.89 14.58
CA ARG A 144 -3.71 2.62 15.33
C ARG A 144 -2.89 1.51 14.70
N LEU A 145 -2.92 1.36 13.37
CA LEU A 145 -2.08 0.39 12.67
C LEU A 145 -0.59 0.61 12.95
N GLN A 146 -0.14 1.87 12.89
CA GLN A 146 1.23 2.24 13.21
C GLN A 146 1.60 1.87 14.65
N ARG A 147 0.75 2.18 15.63
CA ARG A 147 0.97 1.82 17.04
C ARG A 147 0.95 0.32 17.28
N ASN A 148 0.10 -0.41 16.54
CA ASN A 148 -0.05 -1.85 16.66
C ASN A 148 1.01 -2.64 15.85
N GLY A 149 1.99 -1.96 15.27
CA GLY A 149 3.08 -2.61 14.54
C GLY A 149 2.67 -3.21 13.19
N ILE A 150 1.63 -2.67 12.54
CA ILE A 150 1.16 -3.13 11.23
C ILE A 150 1.62 -2.15 10.16
N TRP A 151 2.34 -2.65 9.17
CA TRP A 151 2.95 -1.84 8.13
C TRP A 151 2.71 -2.38 6.72
N LEU A 152 2.30 -1.51 5.80
CA LEU A 152 2.19 -1.84 4.39
C LEU A 152 3.52 -1.55 3.68
N VAL A 153 4.00 -2.53 2.95
CA VAL A 153 5.15 -2.44 2.06
C VAL A 153 4.75 -2.97 0.68
N ASP A 154 5.04 -2.22 -0.39
CA ASP A 154 4.89 -2.72 -1.74
C ASP A 154 6.08 -3.62 -2.10
N SER A 155 5.83 -4.72 -2.80
CA SER A 155 6.88 -5.62 -3.31
C SER A 155 7.60 -5.06 -4.53
N SER A 156 6.97 -4.11 -5.23
CA SER A 156 7.59 -3.30 -6.28
C SER A 156 7.82 -1.87 -5.77
N ILE A 157 9.00 -1.30 -6.03
CA ILE A 157 9.27 0.11 -5.73
C ILE A 157 8.60 1.06 -6.72
N VAL A 158 8.11 0.57 -7.84
CA VAL A 158 7.44 1.34 -8.89
C VAL A 158 6.02 0.83 -9.10
N ALA A 159 5.15 1.69 -9.62
CA ALA A 159 3.83 1.29 -10.07
C ALA A 159 3.92 0.31 -11.24
N LEU A 160 3.16 -0.79 -11.16
CA LEU A 160 3.13 -1.84 -12.18
C LEU A 160 2.04 -1.63 -13.23
N TYR A 161 1.14 -0.67 -13.00
CA TYR A 161 -0.02 -0.44 -13.87
C TYR A 161 -0.10 1.05 -14.23
N LYS A 162 0.13 1.34 -15.52
CA LYS A 162 -0.05 2.68 -16.08
C LYS A 162 -1.41 2.73 -16.79
N ASN A 163 -2.27 3.69 -16.44
CA ASN A 163 -3.59 3.89 -17.08
C ASN A 163 -4.49 2.65 -17.13
N ARG A 164 -4.37 1.74 -16.15
CA ARG A 164 -5.03 0.42 -16.09
C ARG A 164 -4.49 -0.61 -17.10
N ASP A 165 -3.49 -0.27 -17.91
CA ASP A 165 -2.82 -1.23 -18.76
C ASP A 165 -1.96 -2.15 -17.90
N LYS A 166 -2.21 -3.44 -18.04
CA LYS A 166 -1.49 -4.47 -17.29
C LYS A 166 -0.32 -4.97 -18.14
N PRO A 167 0.93 -4.80 -17.67
CA PRO A 167 2.07 -5.44 -18.31
C PRO A 167 1.91 -6.96 -18.34
N ASN A 168 2.70 -7.61 -19.18
CA ASN A 168 2.80 -9.07 -19.17
C ASN A 168 3.18 -9.57 -17.75
N ASN A 169 2.59 -10.68 -17.32
CA ASN A 169 2.84 -11.26 -16.00
C ASN A 169 4.33 -11.58 -15.77
N ASN A 170 5.09 -11.92 -16.82
CA ASN A 170 6.53 -12.14 -16.73
C ASN A 170 7.28 -10.83 -16.38
N ILE A 171 6.88 -9.71 -16.98
CA ILE A 171 7.45 -8.38 -16.68
C ILE A 171 7.12 -8.00 -15.23
N ILE A 172 5.87 -8.19 -14.80
CA ILE A 172 5.46 -7.94 -13.41
C ILE A 172 6.33 -8.73 -12.44
N SER A 173 6.48 -10.03 -12.69
CA SER A 173 7.29 -10.91 -11.86
C SER A 173 8.77 -10.50 -11.83
N LEU A 174 9.31 -10.07 -12.96
CA LEU A 174 10.67 -9.60 -13.08
C LEU A 174 10.90 -8.30 -12.30
N VAL A 175 9.98 -7.34 -12.39
CA VAL A 175 10.05 -6.06 -11.66
C VAL A 175 9.93 -6.28 -10.15
N ILE A 176 9.00 -7.13 -9.70
CA ILE A 176 8.88 -7.50 -8.28
C ILE A 176 10.17 -8.16 -7.80
N ARG A 177 10.71 -9.13 -8.54
CA ARG A 177 11.97 -9.79 -8.18
C ARG A 177 13.11 -8.80 -8.10
N LYS A 178 13.25 -7.92 -9.09
CA LYS A 178 14.29 -6.90 -9.12
C LYS A 178 14.15 -5.91 -7.94
N SER A 179 12.94 -5.43 -7.66
CA SER A 179 12.67 -4.56 -6.52
C SER A 179 13.04 -5.23 -5.20
N TRP A 180 12.69 -6.51 -5.06
CA TRP A 180 13.04 -7.30 -3.88
C TRP A 180 14.54 -7.40 -3.69
N ASP A 181 15.25 -7.88 -4.70
CA ASP A 181 16.69 -8.14 -4.61
C ASP A 181 17.52 -6.87 -4.35
N CYS A 182 17.11 -5.74 -4.95
CA CYS A 182 17.86 -4.49 -4.85
C CYS A 182 17.49 -3.63 -3.62
N TYR A 183 16.25 -3.70 -3.12
CA TYR A 183 15.77 -2.76 -2.11
C TYR A 183 14.83 -3.38 -1.07
N ILE A 184 13.71 -3.99 -1.48
CA ILE A 184 12.62 -4.37 -0.56
C ILE A 184 13.03 -5.46 0.41
N HIS A 185 13.90 -6.40 0.02
CA HIS A 185 14.44 -7.41 0.91
C HIS A 185 15.07 -6.78 2.16
N ASN A 186 15.91 -5.75 1.97
CA ASN A 186 16.55 -5.06 3.10
C ASN A 186 15.51 -4.34 3.98
N VAL A 187 14.51 -3.69 3.37
CA VAL A 187 13.43 -3.02 4.11
C VAL A 187 12.68 -4.02 5.01
N VAL A 188 12.36 -5.21 4.49
CA VAL A 188 11.64 -6.25 5.25
C VAL A 188 12.56 -6.91 6.28
N ALA A 189 13.81 -7.20 5.93
CA ALA A 189 14.79 -7.82 6.85
C ALA A 189 15.12 -6.90 8.04
N GLU A 190 15.36 -5.61 7.80
CA GLU A 190 15.59 -4.61 8.84
C GLU A 190 14.36 -4.36 9.71
N ALA A 191 13.17 -4.49 9.15
CA ALA A 191 11.91 -4.41 9.90
C ALA A 191 11.74 -5.58 10.87
N ASN A 192 12.34 -6.73 10.58
CA ASN A 192 12.29 -7.96 11.38
C ASN A 192 10.86 -8.28 11.89
N PRO A 193 9.87 -8.45 11.00
CA PRO A 193 8.48 -8.62 11.38
C PRO A 193 8.23 -9.97 12.05
N ASP A 194 7.20 -10.02 12.91
CA ASP A 194 6.76 -11.30 13.46
C ASP A 194 6.00 -12.11 12.41
N TYR A 195 5.30 -11.45 11.48
CA TYR A 195 4.47 -12.11 10.47
C TYR A 195 4.46 -11.33 9.14
N VAL A 196 4.34 -12.03 8.02
CA VAL A 196 4.17 -11.40 6.69
C VAL A 196 2.91 -11.93 6.02
N ILE A 197 2.05 -11.03 5.58
CA ILE A 197 0.88 -11.33 4.73
C ILE A 197 1.20 -10.91 3.31
N CYS A 198 1.34 -11.85 2.39
CA CYS A 198 1.37 -11.55 0.95
C CYS A 198 -0.04 -11.17 0.49
N VAL A 199 -0.22 -9.93 0.11
CA VAL A 199 -1.51 -9.43 -0.41
C VAL A 199 -1.59 -9.73 -1.90
N GLY A 200 -2.15 -10.90 -2.22
CA GLY A 200 -2.32 -11.38 -3.59
C GLY A 200 -1.37 -12.50 -4.01
N LYS A 201 -1.85 -13.31 -4.96
CA LYS A 201 -1.12 -14.48 -5.47
C LYS A 201 0.15 -14.08 -6.23
N THR A 202 0.17 -12.95 -6.93
CA THR A 202 1.33 -12.48 -7.71
C THR A 202 2.55 -12.32 -6.82
N VAL A 203 2.40 -11.62 -5.68
CA VAL A 203 3.48 -11.43 -4.70
C VAL A 203 3.98 -12.77 -4.18
N ALA A 204 3.07 -13.65 -3.78
CA ALA A 204 3.42 -14.96 -3.25
C ALA A 204 4.15 -15.83 -4.27
N ASN A 205 3.69 -15.86 -5.52
CA ASN A 205 4.32 -16.66 -6.59
C ASN A 205 5.78 -16.26 -6.81
N VAL A 206 6.10 -14.98 -6.65
CA VAL A 206 7.46 -14.47 -6.85
C VAL A 206 8.32 -14.57 -5.59
N LEU A 207 7.76 -14.28 -4.41
CA LEU A 207 8.56 -14.00 -3.21
C LEU A 207 8.37 -14.97 -2.04
N LYS A 208 7.39 -15.91 -2.10
CA LYS A 208 7.04 -16.76 -0.96
C LYS A 208 8.25 -17.45 -0.33
N ARG A 209 9.12 -18.05 -1.16
CA ARG A 209 10.31 -18.76 -0.67
C ARG A 209 11.30 -17.84 0.07
N ASP A 210 11.46 -16.60 -0.40
CA ASP A 210 12.37 -15.66 0.23
C ASP A 210 11.79 -15.10 1.53
N ILE A 211 10.47 -14.89 1.56
CA ILE A 211 9.76 -14.51 2.78
C ILE A 211 9.84 -15.63 3.82
N GLU A 212 9.65 -16.90 3.41
CA GLU A 212 9.79 -18.06 4.29
C GLU A 212 11.21 -18.20 4.88
N LYS A 213 12.25 -17.77 4.16
CA LYS A 213 13.61 -17.71 4.72
C LYS A 213 13.75 -16.63 5.81
N LEU A 214 13.02 -15.52 5.70
CA LEU A 214 13.08 -14.43 6.67
C LEU A 214 12.25 -14.70 7.94
N VAL A 215 11.02 -15.21 7.77
CA VAL A 215 10.06 -15.34 8.88
C VAL A 215 9.63 -16.79 9.15
N GLY A 216 10.19 -17.76 8.45
CA GLY A 216 9.78 -19.16 8.55
C GLY A 216 8.34 -19.39 8.11
N LYS A 217 7.60 -20.20 8.85
CA LYS A 217 6.18 -20.48 8.59
C LYS A 217 5.23 -19.35 8.99
N ARG A 218 5.75 -18.25 9.50
CA ARG A 218 4.95 -17.09 9.93
C ARG A 218 4.62 -16.16 8.75
N CYS A 219 4.10 -16.76 7.68
CA CYS A 219 3.62 -16.02 6.51
C CYS A 219 2.38 -16.70 5.92
N THR A 220 1.55 -15.91 5.26
CA THR A 220 0.37 -16.40 4.55
C THR A 220 0.10 -15.59 3.29
N VAL A 221 -0.77 -16.13 2.43
CA VAL A 221 -1.24 -15.46 1.22
C VAL A 221 -2.72 -15.17 1.38
N LEU A 222 -3.10 -13.90 1.34
CA LEU A 222 -4.49 -13.47 1.33
C LEU A 222 -4.81 -12.79 0.00
N SER A 223 -6.06 -12.90 -0.43
CA SER A 223 -6.48 -12.37 -1.73
C SER A 223 -6.37 -10.85 -1.79
N GLN A 224 -6.05 -10.34 -2.98
CA GLN A 224 -6.12 -8.90 -3.26
C GLN A 224 -7.57 -8.39 -3.13
N PRO A 225 -7.74 -7.08 -2.81
CA PRO A 225 -9.07 -6.50 -2.63
C PRO A 225 -9.96 -6.54 -3.87
N ASN A 226 -9.37 -6.57 -5.06
CA ASN A 226 -10.03 -6.61 -6.36
C ASN A 226 -10.02 -8.01 -7.00
N ALA A 227 -9.70 -9.06 -6.25
CA ALA A 227 -9.79 -10.43 -6.73
C ALA A 227 -11.24 -10.77 -7.07
N HIS A 228 -11.43 -11.58 -8.11
CA HIS A 228 -12.75 -12.10 -8.48
C HIS A 228 -13.14 -13.21 -7.49
N LEU A 229 -13.73 -12.83 -6.38
CA LEU A 229 -14.18 -13.71 -5.30
C LEU A 229 -15.67 -13.50 -5.05
N LEU A 230 -16.35 -14.51 -4.56
CA LEU A 230 -17.70 -14.37 -4.04
C LEU A 230 -17.71 -13.48 -2.78
N SER A 231 -18.85 -12.87 -2.46
CA SER A 231 -18.98 -11.97 -1.31
C SER A 231 -18.54 -12.62 0.00
N GLU A 232 -18.90 -13.88 0.20
CA GLU A 232 -18.55 -14.66 1.38
C GLU A 232 -17.05 -14.96 1.47
N GLU A 233 -16.41 -15.25 0.34
CA GLU A 233 -14.95 -15.46 0.27
C GLU A 233 -14.19 -14.18 0.60
N HIS A 234 -14.69 -13.02 0.12
CA HIS A 234 -14.14 -11.72 0.52
C HIS A 234 -14.26 -11.49 2.03
N MET A 235 -15.41 -11.81 2.61
CA MET A 235 -15.63 -11.67 4.06
C MET A 235 -14.74 -12.63 4.85
N ALA A 236 -14.60 -13.88 4.41
CA ALA A 236 -13.67 -14.84 5.01
C ALA A 236 -12.22 -14.33 4.98
N ASN A 237 -11.81 -13.73 3.85
CA ASN A 237 -10.50 -13.13 3.67
C ASN A 237 -10.28 -11.96 4.66
N PHE A 238 -11.24 -11.04 4.82
CA PHE A 238 -11.17 -9.95 5.77
C PHE A 238 -11.11 -10.42 7.23
N ARG A 239 -11.86 -11.47 7.58
CA ARG A 239 -11.76 -12.10 8.92
C ARG A 239 -10.39 -12.70 9.19
N GLN A 240 -9.70 -13.20 8.17
CA GLN A 240 -8.32 -13.69 8.32
C GLN A 240 -7.34 -12.55 8.60
N TYR A 241 -7.43 -11.40 7.91
CA TYR A 241 -6.66 -10.20 8.27
C TYR A 241 -6.87 -9.82 9.72
N SER A 242 -8.13 -9.76 10.16
CA SER A 242 -8.49 -9.46 11.55
C SER A 242 -7.85 -10.42 12.55
N ARG A 243 -7.88 -11.72 12.28
CA ARG A 243 -7.33 -12.76 13.16
C ARG A 243 -5.80 -12.69 13.28
N ILE A 244 -5.09 -12.38 12.19
CA ILE A 244 -3.62 -12.36 12.18
C ILE A 244 -3.09 -11.06 12.78
N CYS A 245 -3.74 -9.94 12.51
CA CYS A 245 -3.21 -8.62 12.88
C CYS A 245 -3.55 -8.20 14.33
N ARG A 246 -4.54 -8.81 14.94
CA ARG A 246 -4.97 -8.52 16.32
C ARG A 246 -4.32 -9.47 17.31
#